data_556494f806bb85af742f7a426b5b6e5c
#
_entry.id   556494f806bb85af742f7a426b5b6e5c
#
_cell.length_a   1.000
_cell.length_b   1.000
_cell.length_c   1.000
_cell.angle_alpha   90.00
_cell.angle_beta   90.00
_cell.angle_gamma   90.00
#
_symmetry.space_group_name_H-M   'P 1'
#
loop_
_entity.id
_entity.type
_entity.pdbx_description
1 polymer ?
#
loop_
_entity_poly.entity_id
_entity_poly.type
_entity_poly.pdbx_seq_one_letter_code
_entity_poly.pdbx_strand_id
1 'polypeptide(L)'
;MPGFAMAREFGGDEREVFLFGAERVRKPDEHHAIWDDAFLITVSPQAKWGHSLFTDSPSNGPIETALINDVIPALEERFPIASNPDARLLMGHGAGGWAAIWLQMNHPEFFGGAWASSPDPVDFRAFMSTDIYSAQNFFTDDKGQARGFYRADGVVRATNQEAAAMEEVAGPNLTSGKQLAGWHAAFGPLNDAGNAPARLFDPVSGQIDPRVAQAWRERDISDLVRSRPDQFGPVFRDQIRIVAGDSDNFWFNKGVEMLAKDLQTLGYTGGAGYVEVEPETDFGAAEIKSRQRMLNDMRRTLENAGLVGGD
;
A
#
# COMPACT_ATOMS: atom_id res chain seq x y z
N MET A 1 -0.90 2.81 -12.29
CA MET A 1 -0.90 4.24 -11.97
C MET A 1 0.04 4.47 -10.84
N PRO A 2 0.85 5.52 -10.88
CA PRO A 2 1.58 5.91 -9.70
C PRO A 2 0.62 6.10 -8.54
N GLY A 3 1.12 5.93 -7.33
CA GLY A 3 0.32 6.09 -6.13
C GLY A 3 -0.44 7.41 -6.11
N PHE A 4 -1.38 7.48 -5.26
CA PHE A 4 -2.38 8.52 -5.12
C PHE A 4 -1.95 9.97 -5.48
N ALA A 5 -0.81 10.45 -4.99
CA ALA A 5 -0.34 11.80 -5.26
C ALA A 5 0.03 12.02 -6.73
N MET A 6 0.64 11.02 -7.36
CA MET A 6 1.04 11.07 -8.76
C MET A 6 -0.17 10.95 -9.70
N ALA A 7 -1.20 10.19 -9.32
CA ALA A 7 -2.43 10.11 -10.11
C ALA A 7 -3.10 11.49 -10.26
N ARG A 8 -3.03 12.32 -9.24
CA ARG A 8 -3.53 13.70 -9.25
C ARG A 8 -2.71 14.60 -10.19
N GLU A 9 -1.40 14.50 -10.12
CA GLU A 9 -0.48 15.32 -10.92
C GLU A 9 -0.50 14.99 -12.41
N PHE A 10 -0.76 13.73 -12.75
CA PHE A 10 -0.85 13.27 -14.14
C PHE A 10 -2.28 13.11 -14.65
N GLY A 11 -3.27 13.75 -14.01
CA GLY A 11 -4.67 13.74 -14.43
C GLY A 11 -5.37 12.41 -14.17
N GLY A 12 -4.83 11.60 -13.28
CA GLY A 12 -5.45 10.38 -12.79
C GLY A 12 -6.61 10.67 -11.83
N ASP A 13 -7.60 9.75 -11.75
CA ASP A 13 -8.70 9.82 -10.80
C ASP A 13 -8.21 9.42 -9.41
N GLU A 14 -8.60 10.17 -8.38
CA GLU A 14 -8.16 10.02 -7.00
C GLU A 14 -8.78 8.84 -6.26
N ARG A 15 -9.65 8.08 -6.93
CA ARG A 15 -10.34 6.96 -6.33
C ARG A 15 -9.46 5.73 -6.32
N GLU A 16 -8.88 5.44 -5.19
CA GLU A 16 -8.19 4.19 -4.96
C GLU A 16 -9.13 3.11 -4.45
N VAL A 17 -8.80 1.90 -4.78
CA VAL A 17 -9.73 0.80 -4.78
C VAL A 17 -9.58 -0.03 -3.54
N PHE A 18 -10.68 -0.19 -2.86
CA PHE A 18 -10.89 -1.26 -1.90
C PHE A 18 -11.99 -2.16 -2.41
N LEU A 19 -11.85 -3.43 -2.24
CA LEU A 19 -12.86 -4.38 -2.65
C LEU A 19 -13.14 -4.28 -4.15
N PHE A 20 -12.35 -4.97 -4.96
CA PHE A 20 -12.50 -5.06 -6.42
C PHE A 20 -12.19 -3.80 -7.23
N GLY A 21 -11.02 -3.67 -7.71
CA GLY A 21 -10.53 -2.89 -8.85
C GLY A 21 -11.12 -1.49 -9.13
N ALA A 22 -10.38 -0.62 -9.76
CA ALA A 22 -10.83 0.72 -10.10
C ALA A 22 -11.87 0.72 -11.23
N GLU A 23 -12.89 1.57 -11.10
CA GLU A 23 -13.91 1.86 -12.12
C GLU A 23 -13.34 2.21 -13.51
N ARG A 24 -12.07 2.62 -13.58
CA ARG A 24 -11.34 2.93 -14.81
C ARG A 24 -11.01 1.76 -15.70
N VAL A 25 -11.17 0.58 -15.23
CA VAL A 25 -10.71 -0.62 -15.90
C VAL A 25 -11.72 -1.17 -16.86
N ARG A 26 -12.93 -0.64 -16.90
CA ARG A 26 -13.89 -0.95 -17.96
C ARG A 26 -13.51 -0.28 -19.27
N LYS A 27 -12.51 -0.80 -19.94
CA LYS A 27 -12.55 -0.78 -21.40
C LYS A 27 -13.59 -1.82 -21.84
N PRO A 28 -14.43 -1.52 -22.83
CA PRO A 28 -15.45 -2.45 -23.31
C PRO A 28 -14.90 -3.84 -23.69
N ASP A 29 -13.60 -3.94 -23.91
CA ASP A 29 -12.90 -5.14 -24.39
C ASP A 29 -12.26 -5.97 -23.26
N GLU A 30 -12.35 -5.53 -21.99
CA GLU A 30 -11.76 -6.23 -20.83
C GLU A 30 -12.88 -6.77 -19.91
N HIS A 31 -13.85 -7.50 -20.46
CA HIS A 31 -14.84 -8.18 -19.65
C HIS A 31 -14.19 -9.34 -18.91
N HIS A 32 -14.26 -9.33 -17.59
CA HIS A 32 -13.89 -10.46 -16.75
C HIS A 32 -15.13 -10.98 -16.03
N ALA A 33 -15.30 -12.29 -16.00
CA ALA A 33 -16.50 -12.94 -15.45
C ALA A 33 -16.81 -12.58 -14.00
N ILE A 34 -15.79 -12.20 -13.21
CA ILE A 34 -16.00 -11.75 -11.82
C ILE A 34 -16.95 -10.54 -11.73
N TRP A 35 -16.99 -9.69 -12.75
CA TRP A 35 -17.85 -8.49 -12.74
C TRP A 35 -19.33 -8.78 -12.93
N ASP A 36 -19.68 -9.98 -13.31
CA ASP A 36 -21.08 -10.42 -13.40
C ASP A 36 -21.61 -10.83 -12.02
N ASP A 37 -20.71 -11.25 -11.12
CA ASP A 37 -21.02 -11.89 -9.84
C ASP A 37 -20.59 -11.05 -8.62
N ALA A 38 -19.90 -9.91 -8.81
CA ALA A 38 -19.33 -9.12 -7.72
C ALA A 38 -19.68 -7.63 -7.79
N PHE A 39 -19.86 -7.01 -6.64
CA PHE A 39 -19.95 -5.56 -6.51
C PHE A 39 -18.54 -4.96 -6.45
N LEU A 40 -18.32 -3.94 -7.27
CA LEU A 40 -17.13 -3.11 -7.19
C LEU A 40 -17.40 -1.93 -6.24
N ILE A 41 -16.65 -1.87 -5.16
CA ILE A 41 -16.74 -0.78 -4.19
C ILE A 41 -15.41 -0.03 -4.20
N THR A 42 -15.46 1.25 -4.54
CA THR A 42 -14.30 2.14 -4.49
C THR A 42 -14.46 3.11 -3.33
N VAL A 43 -13.49 3.13 -2.44
CA VAL A 43 -13.48 4.03 -1.27
C VAL A 43 -12.37 5.05 -1.44
N SER A 44 -12.67 6.34 -1.20
CA SER A 44 -11.65 7.39 -1.23
C SER A 44 -10.82 7.37 0.05
N PRO A 45 -9.47 7.28 -0.05
CA PRO A 45 -8.59 7.29 1.11
C PRO A 45 -8.29 8.69 1.65
N GLN A 46 -8.94 9.73 1.12
CA GLN A 46 -8.64 11.13 1.44
C GLN A 46 -8.89 11.47 2.90
N ALA A 47 -7.85 12.01 3.52
CA ALA A 47 -7.87 12.57 4.87
C ALA A 47 -7.28 13.99 4.86
N LYS A 48 -7.24 14.63 6.01
CA LYS A 48 -6.75 16.01 6.16
C LYS A 48 -5.33 16.22 5.62
N TRP A 49 -4.46 15.22 5.76
CA TRP A 49 -3.03 15.31 5.46
C TRP A 49 -2.62 14.60 4.16
N GLY A 50 -3.57 14.11 3.40
CA GLY A 50 -3.37 13.26 2.24
C GLY A 50 -4.15 11.97 2.36
N HIS A 51 -3.72 10.90 1.69
CA HIS A 51 -4.40 9.63 1.86
C HIS A 51 -4.04 8.95 3.20
N SER A 52 -5.03 8.26 3.78
CA SER A 52 -4.92 7.66 5.12
C SER A 52 -4.26 6.30 5.13
N LEU A 53 -4.02 5.67 3.97
CA LEU A 53 -3.67 4.24 3.85
C LEU A 53 -4.68 3.29 4.52
N PHE A 54 -5.86 3.80 4.86
CA PHE A 54 -6.90 3.11 5.64
C PHE A 54 -6.38 2.48 6.93
N THR A 55 -5.42 3.13 7.58
CA THR A 55 -4.94 2.76 8.91
C THR A 55 -5.38 3.80 9.94
N ASP A 56 -5.66 3.35 11.14
CA ASP A 56 -5.88 4.23 12.27
C ASP A 56 -4.58 4.93 12.63
N SER A 57 -4.62 6.24 12.75
CA SER A 57 -3.42 7.00 13.14
C SER A 57 -3.78 8.19 14.03
N PRO A 58 -2.84 8.69 14.85
CA PRO A 58 -3.08 9.87 15.65
C PRO A 58 -3.46 11.12 14.84
N SER A 59 -2.99 11.20 13.59
CA SER A 59 -3.21 12.36 12.71
C SER A 59 -4.50 12.29 11.93
N ASN A 60 -4.91 11.09 11.47
CA ASN A 60 -6.09 10.88 10.64
C ASN A 60 -7.30 10.38 11.43
N GLY A 61 -7.11 9.95 12.69
CA GLY A 61 -8.16 9.34 13.50
C GLY A 61 -8.43 7.88 13.15
N PRO A 62 -9.59 7.34 13.56
CA PRO A 62 -9.92 5.92 13.48
C PRO A 62 -10.49 5.52 12.10
N ILE A 63 -9.73 5.69 11.03
CA ILE A 63 -10.18 5.44 9.63
C ILE A 63 -10.40 3.94 9.38
N GLU A 64 -9.46 3.09 9.82
CA GLU A 64 -9.57 1.63 9.73
C GLU A 64 -10.76 1.12 10.54
N THR A 65 -10.86 1.59 11.77
CA THR A 65 -11.98 1.28 12.67
C THR A 65 -13.31 1.64 12.05
N ALA A 66 -13.44 2.85 11.49
CA ALA A 66 -14.67 3.29 10.84
C ALA A 66 -15.00 2.49 9.57
N LEU A 67 -13.98 2.12 8.77
CA LEU A 67 -14.18 1.29 7.59
C LEU A 67 -14.81 -0.07 7.97
N ILE A 68 -14.24 -0.74 8.98
CA ILE A 68 -14.64 -2.08 9.40
C ILE A 68 -15.99 -2.06 10.11
N ASN A 69 -16.21 -1.10 11.01
CA ASN A 69 -17.35 -1.14 11.92
C ASN A 69 -18.57 -0.35 11.43
N ASP A 70 -18.37 0.61 10.52
CA ASP A 70 -19.44 1.50 10.09
C ASP A 70 -19.68 1.42 8.59
N VAL A 71 -18.64 1.61 7.76
CA VAL A 71 -18.81 1.78 6.31
C VAL A 71 -19.19 0.47 5.63
N ILE A 72 -18.43 -0.61 5.85
CA ILE A 72 -18.71 -1.91 5.22
C ILE A 72 -20.06 -2.46 5.68
N PRO A 73 -20.42 -2.51 6.99
CA PRO A 73 -21.73 -2.94 7.43
C PRO A 73 -22.88 -2.12 6.83
N ALA A 74 -22.74 -0.80 6.73
CA ALA A 74 -23.77 0.06 6.13
C ALA A 74 -23.95 -0.22 4.61
N LEU A 75 -22.90 -0.59 3.91
CA LEU A 75 -22.98 -1.01 2.51
C LEU A 75 -23.68 -2.36 2.37
N GLU A 76 -23.36 -3.32 3.23
CA GLU A 76 -23.98 -4.65 3.25
C GLU A 76 -25.48 -4.58 3.61
N GLU A 77 -25.86 -3.65 4.47
CA GLU A 77 -27.29 -3.40 4.79
C GLU A 77 -28.04 -2.77 3.60
N ARG A 78 -27.38 -1.90 2.85
CA ARG A 78 -28.01 -1.12 1.78
C ARG A 78 -28.05 -1.82 0.43
N PHE A 79 -27.09 -2.66 0.14
CA PHE A 79 -26.92 -3.34 -1.14
C PHE A 79 -26.98 -4.86 -0.96
N PRO A 80 -27.38 -5.63 -1.97
CA PRO A 80 -27.44 -7.10 -1.90
C PRO A 80 -26.02 -7.70 -1.97
N ILE A 81 -25.15 -7.33 -1.05
CA ILE A 81 -23.77 -7.80 -0.91
C ILE A 81 -23.76 -8.92 0.13
N ALA A 82 -23.00 -9.98 -0.12
CA ALA A 82 -22.87 -11.07 0.84
C ALA A 82 -22.07 -10.62 2.07
N SER A 83 -22.69 -10.67 3.24
CA SER A 83 -22.05 -10.39 4.53
C SER A 83 -21.28 -11.63 5.02
N ASN A 84 -20.23 -11.97 4.32
CA ASN A 84 -19.40 -13.14 4.57
C ASN A 84 -17.93 -12.74 4.39
N PRO A 85 -17.00 -13.12 5.29
CA PRO A 85 -15.57 -12.86 5.14
C PRO A 85 -15.03 -13.24 3.77
N ASP A 86 -15.35 -14.44 3.28
CA ASP A 86 -14.88 -14.94 1.99
C ASP A 86 -15.38 -14.11 0.78
N ALA A 87 -16.43 -13.31 0.96
CA ALA A 87 -16.93 -12.39 -0.06
C ALA A 87 -16.24 -11.01 -0.04
N ARG A 88 -15.52 -10.68 1.03
CA ARG A 88 -14.84 -9.40 1.19
C ARG A 88 -13.39 -9.51 0.74
N LEU A 89 -13.16 -9.29 -0.53
CA LEU A 89 -11.83 -9.37 -1.15
C LEU A 89 -11.25 -7.97 -1.34
N LEU A 90 -9.97 -7.82 -1.08
CA LEU A 90 -9.24 -6.56 -1.18
C LEU A 90 -8.32 -6.58 -2.39
N MET A 91 -8.33 -5.51 -3.19
CA MET A 91 -7.39 -5.33 -4.30
C MET A 91 -6.88 -3.90 -4.31
N GLY A 92 -5.59 -3.70 -4.52
CA GLY A 92 -5.03 -2.36 -4.58
C GLY A 92 -3.69 -2.28 -5.29
N HIS A 93 -3.34 -1.04 -5.68
CA HIS A 93 -2.06 -0.70 -6.30
C HIS A 93 -1.43 0.47 -5.54
N GLY A 94 -0.10 0.49 -5.40
CA GLY A 94 0.57 1.56 -4.66
C GLY A 94 0.10 1.65 -3.21
N ALA A 95 -0.40 2.83 -2.82
CA ALA A 95 -0.98 3.06 -1.50
C ALA A 95 -2.18 2.15 -1.21
N GLY A 96 -3.03 1.88 -2.22
CA GLY A 96 -4.12 0.91 -2.11
C GLY A 96 -3.62 -0.52 -1.93
N GLY A 97 -2.49 -0.88 -2.54
CA GLY A 97 -1.83 -2.17 -2.35
C GLY A 97 -1.33 -2.35 -0.91
N TRP A 98 -0.67 -1.33 -0.37
CA TRP A 98 -0.25 -1.33 1.04
C TRP A 98 -1.44 -1.48 1.98
N ALA A 99 -2.50 -0.70 1.74
CA ALA A 99 -3.70 -0.74 2.56
C ALA A 99 -4.43 -2.09 2.48
N ALA A 100 -4.49 -2.72 1.31
CA ALA A 100 -5.07 -4.07 1.16
C ALA A 100 -4.29 -5.11 1.99
N ILE A 101 -2.95 -5.06 1.96
CA ILE A 101 -2.10 -5.92 2.78
C ILE A 101 -2.34 -5.64 4.27
N TRP A 102 -2.33 -4.37 4.66
CA TRP A 102 -2.53 -3.94 6.04
C TRP A 102 -3.86 -4.42 6.63
N LEU A 103 -4.95 -4.17 5.92
CA LEU A 103 -6.29 -4.60 6.35
C LEU A 103 -6.40 -6.12 6.45
N GLN A 104 -5.89 -6.86 5.45
CA GLN A 104 -5.93 -8.32 5.48
C GLN A 104 -5.13 -8.89 6.64
N MET A 105 -3.92 -8.40 6.88
CA MET A 105 -3.06 -8.95 7.93
C MET A 105 -3.58 -8.66 9.35
N ASN A 106 -4.29 -7.54 9.54
CA ASN A 106 -4.85 -7.18 10.84
C ASN A 106 -6.27 -7.69 11.06
N HIS A 107 -7.01 -8.01 10.00
CA HIS A 107 -8.39 -8.50 10.05
C HIS A 107 -8.58 -9.78 9.20
N PRO A 108 -7.80 -10.85 9.45
CA PRO A 108 -7.81 -12.06 8.61
C PRO A 108 -9.13 -12.83 8.65
N GLU A 109 -9.91 -12.63 9.72
CA GLU A 109 -11.24 -13.25 9.88
C GLU A 109 -12.37 -12.39 9.29
N PHE A 110 -12.06 -11.14 8.88
CA PHE A 110 -13.03 -10.21 8.31
C PHE A 110 -12.96 -10.18 6.78
N PHE A 111 -11.77 -10.34 6.20
CA PHE A 111 -11.51 -10.36 4.76
C PHE A 111 -11.04 -11.74 4.28
N GLY A 112 -11.50 -12.15 3.09
CA GLY A 112 -11.18 -13.44 2.48
C GLY A 112 -9.87 -13.46 1.70
N GLY A 113 -9.25 -12.30 1.44
CA GLY A 113 -7.97 -12.23 0.76
C GLY A 113 -7.62 -10.83 0.26
N ALA A 114 -6.30 -10.60 0.07
CA ALA A 114 -5.78 -9.37 -0.50
C ALA A 114 -4.89 -9.63 -1.71
N TRP A 115 -5.02 -8.77 -2.73
CA TRP A 115 -4.22 -8.76 -3.96
C TRP A 115 -3.62 -7.36 -4.15
N ALA A 116 -2.31 -7.26 -4.02
CA ALA A 116 -1.58 -6.01 -4.06
C ALA A 116 -0.59 -5.98 -5.23
N SER A 117 -0.63 -4.91 -6.02
CA SER A 117 0.37 -4.64 -7.04
C SER A 117 1.22 -3.43 -6.65
N SER A 118 2.54 -3.54 -6.78
CA SER A 118 3.52 -2.51 -6.43
C SER A 118 3.12 -1.72 -5.18
N PRO A 119 2.92 -2.36 -4.01
CA PRO A 119 2.46 -1.67 -2.81
C PRO A 119 3.48 -0.60 -2.40
N ASP A 120 2.99 0.47 -1.77
CA ASP A 120 3.84 1.43 -1.04
C ASP A 120 4.80 0.69 -0.09
N PRO A 121 5.86 1.32 0.43
CA PRO A 121 6.90 0.62 1.18
C PRO A 121 6.36 -0.32 2.27
N VAL A 122 6.60 -1.62 2.10
CA VAL A 122 6.20 -2.67 3.05
C VAL A 122 7.33 -3.04 4.02
N ASP A 123 8.53 -2.54 3.79
CA ASP A 123 9.71 -2.71 4.65
C ASP A 123 10.46 -1.38 4.74
N PHE A 124 10.50 -0.79 5.91
CA PHE A 124 11.09 0.53 6.09
C PHE A 124 12.63 0.51 6.23
N ARG A 125 13.25 -0.67 6.19
CA ARG A 125 14.69 -0.81 5.90
C ARG A 125 15.00 -0.49 4.43
N ALA A 126 13.96 -0.48 3.60
CA ALA A 126 14.02 -0.09 2.19
C ALA A 126 12.88 0.88 1.85
N PHE A 127 12.67 1.89 2.70
CA PHE A 127 11.70 2.95 2.45
C PHE A 127 12.12 3.75 1.24
N MET A 128 11.57 3.39 0.08
CA MET A 128 12.12 3.75 -1.22
C MET A 128 13.55 3.18 -1.37
N SER A 129 14.57 4.00 -1.27
CA SER A 129 15.99 3.61 -1.29
C SER A 129 16.72 3.85 0.03
N THR A 130 15.98 4.06 1.13
CA THR A 130 16.53 4.49 2.43
C THR A 130 16.13 3.52 3.54
N ASP A 131 17.09 3.00 4.27
CA ASP A 131 16.83 2.39 5.57
C ASP A 131 16.63 3.51 6.59
N ILE A 132 15.37 3.81 6.93
CA ILE A 132 15.06 4.92 7.84
C ILE A 132 15.47 4.67 9.28
N TYR A 133 15.82 3.45 9.64
CA TYR A 133 16.24 3.07 11.00
C TYR A 133 17.72 3.28 11.23
N SER A 134 18.55 3.18 10.20
CA SER A 134 20.00 3.29 10.29
C SER A 134 20.56 4.52 9.60
N ALA A 135 19.90 5.05 8.55
CA ALA A 135 20.37 6.21 7.83
C ALA A 135 20.22 7.49 8.67
N GLN A 136 21.20 8.38 8.58
CA GLN A 136 21.15 9.69 9.22
C GLN A 136 20.42 10.73 8.38
N ASN A 137 20.34 10.51 7.05
CA ASN A 137 19.79 11.48 6.11
C ASN A 137 18.89 10.80 5.06
N PHE A 138 17.73 11.42 4.82
CA PHE A 138 16.76 10.94 3.84
C PHE A 138 17.11 11.40 2.41
N PHE A 139 17.87 12.49 2.25
CA PHE A 139 18.21 13.06 0.95
C PHE A 139 19.47 12.49 0.34
N THR A 140 20.43 12.10 1.19
CA THR A 140 21.74 11.62 0.73
C THR A 140 22.12 10.31 1.41
N ASP A 141 22.92 9.52 0.72
CA ASP A 141 23.57 8.34 1.31
C ASP A 141 24.85 8.74 2.10
N ASP A 142 25.52 7.73 2.68
CA ASP A 142 26.72 7.94 3.50
C ASP A 142 27.92 8.50 2.71
N LYS A 143 27.84 8.51 1.38
CA LYS A 143 28.84 9.12 0.47
C LYS A 143 28.43 10.51 0.02
N GLY A 144 27.31 11.05 0.50
CA GLY A 144 26.76 12.33 0.09
C GLY A 144 26.08 12.30 -1.29
N GLN A 145 25.82 11.12 -1.86
CA GLN A 145 25.12 11.00 -3.13
C GLN A 145 23.60 11.15 -2.92
N ALA A 146 22.93 11.89 -3.81
CA ALA A 146 21.50 12.09 -3.72
C ALA A 146 20.72 10.78 -3.87
N ARG A 147 19.76 10.54 -2.98
CA ARG A 147 18.82 9.43 -3.07
C ARG A 147 17.69 9.77 -4.03
N GLY A 148 17.33 8.80 -4.87
CA GLY A 148 16.23 8.97 -5.82
C GLY A 148 14.86 8.82 -5.17
N PHE A 149 13.94 9.68 -5.59
CA PHE A 149 12.50 9.57 -5.32
C PHE A 149 11.79 8.86 -6.46
N TYR A 150 12.13 9.19 -7.70
CA TYR A 150 11.52 8.63 -8.90
C TYR A 150 12.59 8.34 -9.94
N ARG A 151 12.48 7.18 -10.60
CA ARG A 151 13.31 6.79 -11.75
C ARG A 151 12.42 6.40 -12.94
N ALA A 152 12.95 6.62 -14.14
CA ALA A 152 12.40 6.08 -15.38
C ALA A 152 13.56 5.61 -16.27
N ASP A 153 13.38 4.47 -16.93
CA ASP A 153 14.43 3.85 -17.77
C ASP A 153 15.78 3.68 -17.04
N GLY A 154 15.74 3.34 -15.74
CA GLY A 154 16.92 3.19 -14.91
C GLY A 154 17.60 4.50 -14.47
N VAL A 155 17.11 5.66 -14.92
CA VAL A 155 17.67 7.00 -14.63
C VAL A 155 16.84 7.70 -13.57
N VAL A 156 17.48 8.22 -12.51
CA VAL A 156 16.84 9.09 -11.52
C VAL A 156 16.33 10.37 -12.19
N ARG A 157 15.06 10.64 -12.06
CA ARG A 157 14.38 11.83 -12.62
C ARG A 157 13.97 12.84 -11.56
N ALA A 158 13.82 12.39 -10.31
CA ALA A 158 13.62 13.23 -9.15
C ALA A 158 14.31 12.63 -7.94
N THR A 159 14.86 13.45 -7.08
CA THR A 159 15.49 13.08 -5.81
C THR A 159 14.52 13.26 -4.65
N ASN A 160 14.82 12.63 -3.50
CA ASN A 160 14.04 12.80 -2.28
C ASN A 160 14.00 14.29 -1.83
N GLN A 161 15.10 15.02 -2.03
CA GLN A 161 15.16 16.45 -1.70
C GLN A 161 14.24 17.29 -2.59
N GLU A 162 14.22 17.01 -3.89
CA GLU A 162 13.34 17.71 -4.83
C GLU A 162 11.87 17.42 -4.56
N ALA A 163 11.53 16.16 -4.26
CA ALA A 163 10.16 15.78 -3.89
C ALA A 163 9.71 16.47 -2.59
N ALA A 164 10.56 16.51 -1.57
CA ALA A 164 10.27 17.20 -0.32
C ALA A 164 10.09 18.72 -0.53
N ALA A 165 10.96 19.34 -1.32
CA ALA A 165 10.86 20.77 -1.65
C ALA A 165 9.58 21.08 -2.43
N MET A 166 9.18 20.24 -3.38
CA MET A 166 7.94 20.38 -4.13
C MET A 166 6.72 20.29 -3.22
N GLU A 167 6.70 19.34 -2.27
CA GLU A 167 5.60 19.22 -1.32
C GLU A 167 5.52 20.42 -0.36
N GLU A 168 6.65 20.94 0.11
CA GLU A 168 6.67 22.15 0.96
C GLU A 168 6.14 23.40 0.21
N VAL A 169 6.35 23.51 -1.10
CA VAL A 169 5.75 24.57 -1.92
C VAL A 169 4.25 24.34 -2.11
N ALA A 170 3.82 23.10 -2.31
CA ALA A 170 2.41 22.76 -2.49
C ALA A 170 1.60 22.93 -1.19
N GLY A 171 2.22 22.75 -0.02
CA GLY A 171 1.61 22.94 1.29
C GLY A 171 2.65 22.77 2.40
N PRO A 172 3.11 23.88 2.99
CA PRO A 172 4.14 23.84 4.03
C PRO A 172 3.65 23.09 5.28
N ASN A 173 4.59 22.57 6.05
CA ASN A 173 4.30 21.84 7.28
C ASN A 173 3.38 20.62 7.09
N LEU A 174 3.64 19.82 6.05
CA LEU A 174 2.89 18.61 5.71
C LEU A 174 1.43 18.87 5.30
N THR A 175 1.07 20.09 4.93
CA THR A 175 -0.29 20.42 4.48
C THR A 175 -0.49 20.25 2.98
N SER A 176 0.49 19.69 2.26
CA SER A 176 0.43 19.45 0.81
C SER A 176 -0.69 18.50 0.40
N GLY A 177 -1.08 17.59 1.27
CA GLY A 177 -1.99 16.50 0.96
C GLY A 177 -1.41 15.49 -0.05
N LYS A 178 -0.07 15.51 -0.25
CA LYS A 178 0.66 14.65 -1.18
C LYS A 178 1.21 13.40 -0.50
N GLN A 179 2.10 12.70 -1.21
CA GLN A 179 2.60 11.38 -0.80
C GLN A 179 3.36 11.41 0.53
N LEU A 180 4.34 12.32 0.67
CA LEU A 180 5.13 12.41 1.89
C LEU A 180 4.27 12.85 3.08
N ALA A 181 3.40 13.85 2.89
CA ALA A 181 2.48 14.29 3.93
C ALA A 181 1.54 13.16 4.38
N GLY A 182 1.00 12.38 3.42
CA GLY A 182 0.16 11.22 3.70
C GLY A 182 0.87 10.16 4.52
N TRP A 183 2.11 9.81 4.16
CA TRP A 183 2.91 8.84 4.91
C TRP A 183 3.23 9.29 6.34
N HIS A 184 3.61 10.57 6.52
CA HIS A 184 3.84 11.11 7.87
C HIS A 184 2.58 11.01 8.73
N ALA A 185 1.42 11.28 8.15
CA ALA A 185 0.14 11.24 8.87
C ALA A 185 -0.34 9.80 9.16
N ALA A 186 -0.08 8.86 8.24
CA ALA A 186 -0.52 7.47 8.38
C ALA A 186 0.41 6.66 9.30
N PHE A 187 1.73 6.89 9.22
CA PHE A 187 2.70 6.04 9.92
C PHE A 187 3.22 6.65 11.23
N GLY A 188 3.18 7.98 11.34
CA GLY A 188 3.85 8.71 12.40
C GLY A 188 2.97 9.10 13.59
N PRO A 189 3.62 9.47 14.70
CA PRO A 189 2.96 10.11 15.83
C PRO A 189 2.58 11.56 15.51
N LEU A 190 1.87 12.22 16.40
CA LEU A 190 1.74 13.67 16.38
C LEU A 190 3.06 14.35 16.79
N ASN A 191 3.24 15.58 16.31
CA ASN A 191 4.33 16.45 16.76
C ASN A 191 4.17 16.82 18.26
N ASP A 192 5.18 17.45 18.84
CA ASP A 192 5.18 17.82 20.25
C ASP A 192 4.01 18.78 20.63
N ALA A 193 3.48 19.54 19.67
CA ALA A 193 2.32 20.40 19.87
C ALA A 193 0.97 19.63 19.77
N GLY A 194 0.97 18.36 19.36
CA GLY A 194 -0.21 17.51 19.26
C GLY A 194 -1.22 17.92 18.17
N ASN A 195 -0.83 18.69 17.18
CA ASN A 195 -1.73 19.30 16.18
C ASN A 195 -1.43 18.96 14.71
N ALA A 196 -0.33 18.27 14.43
CA ALA A 196 0.10 17.84 13.12
C ALA A 196 0.94 16.55 13.20
N PRO A 197 1.14 15.82 12.09
CA PRO A 197 2.08 14.71 12.06
C PRO A 197 3.50 15.15 12.42
N ALA A 198 4.22 14.31 13.17
CA ALA A 198 5.65 14.49 13.38
C ALA A 198 6.42 14.22 12.08
N ARG A 199 7.46 15.01 11.80
CA ARG A 199 8.29 14.81 10.62
C ARG A 199 9.30 13.69 10.83
N LEU A 200 9.36 12.74 9.89
CA LEU A 200 10.41 11.73 9.84
C LEU A 200 11.79 12.36 9.60
N PHE A 201 11.82 13.43 8.80
CA PHE A 201 13.05 14.12 8.46
C PHE A 201 12.84 15.63 8.40
N ASP A 202 13.89 16.39 8.62
CA ASP A 202 13.91 17.84 8.44
C ASP A 202 13.82 18.19 6.93
N PRO A 203 12.87 19.04 6.49
CA PRO A 203 12.61 19.28 5.07
C PRO A 203 13.71 20.07 4.35
N VAL A 204 14.64 20.67 5.09
CA VAL A 204 15.75 21.46 4.55
C VAL A 204 17.03 20.65 4.49
N SER A 205 17.39 20.00 5.59
CA SER A 205 18.64 19.26 5.72
C SER A 205 18.52 17.77 5.36
N GLY A 206 17.32 17.21 5.37
CA GLY A 206 17.08 15.78 5.21
C GLY A 206 17.43 14.93 6.42
N GLN A 207 17.85 15.54 7.54
CA GLN A 207 18.21 14.80 8.76
C GLN A 207 17.01 14.02 9.29
N ILE A 208 17.17 12.71 9.46
CA ILE A 208 16.12 11.82 9.99
C ILE A 208 16.01 12.00 11.50
N ASP A 209 14.77 12.09 12.02
CA ASP A 209 14.50 11.99 13.45
C ASP A 209 14.36 10.51 13.83
N PRO A 210 15.33 9.94 14.58
CA PRO A 210 15.32 8.52 14.92
C PRO A 210 14.16 8.13 15.85
N ARG A 211 13.57 9.08 16.58
CA ARG A 211 12.40 8.81 17.44
C ARG A 211 11.17 8.58 16.60
N VAL A 212 10.98 9.40 15.56
CA VAL A 212 9.87 9.27 14.60
C VAL A 212 10.05 8.00 13.77
N ALA A 213 11.28 7.74 13.26
CA ALA A 213 11.58 6.51 12.55
C ALA A 213 11.27 5.26 13.39
N GLN A 214 11.65 5.27 14.67
CA GLN A 214 11.34 4.16 15.59
C GLN A 214 9.82 3.99 15.80
N ALA A 215 9.05 5.08 15.87
CA ALA A 215 7.59 5.01 16.01
C ALA A 215 6.91 4.42 14.75
N TRP A 216 7.49 4.63 13.57
CA TRP A 216 6.96 4.07 12.32
C TRP A 216 7.02 2.53 12.25
N ARG A 217 7.82 1.86 13.11
CA ARG A 217 7.87 0.38 13.19
C ARG A 217 6.50 -0.26 13.38
N GLU A 218 5.58 0.44 14.03
CA GLU A 218 4.21 -0.05 14.22
C GLU A 218 3.40 -0.16 12.91
N ARG A 219 3.93 0.41 11.82
CA ARG A 219 3.35 0.38 10.47
C ARG A 219 4.25 -0.28 9.43
N ASP A 220 5.43 -0.75 9.84
CA ASP A 220 6.35 -1.52 9.00
C ASP A 220 5.87 -2.98 8.92
N ILE A 221 5.25 -3.34 7.81
CA ILE A 221 4.67 -4.66 7.58
C ILE A 221 5.70 -5.77 7.76
N SER A 222 6.90 -5.60 7.19
CA SER A 222 7.98 -6.60 7.32
C SER A 222 8.49 -6.71 8.76
N ASP A 223 8.60 -5.60 9.49
CA ASP A 223 9.01 -5.63 10.90
C ASP A 223 7.97 -6.37 11.76
N LEU A 224 6.68 -6.15 11.50
CA LEU A 224 5.59 -6.86 12.16
C LEU A 224 5.62 -8.36 11.86
N VAL A 225 5.86 -8.76 10.61
CA VAL A 225 6.01 -10.18 10.23
C VAL A 225 7.20 -10.82 10.96
N ARG A 226 8.37 -10.16 10.99
CA ARG A 226 9.55 -10.67 11.69
C ARG A 226 9.37 -10.77 13.20
N SER A 227 8.71 -9.78 13.80
CA SER A 227 8.53 -9.71 15.26
C SER A 227 7.41 -10.61 15.77
N ARG A 228 6.42 -10.92 14.92
CA ARG A 228 5.23 -11.74 15.24
C ARG A 228 4.93 -12.75 14.13
N PRO A 229 5.90 -13.65 13.81
CA PRO A 229 5.78 -14.55 12.65
C PRO A 229 4.59 -15.50 12.75
N ASP A 230 4.29 -16.04 13.94
CA ASP A 230 3.17 -16.96 14.14
C ASP A 230 1.80 -16.31 13.97
N GLN A 231 1.72 -14.98 14.15
CA GLN A 231 0.50 -14.22 13.95
C GLN A 231 0.27 -13.88 12.47
N PHE A 232 1.28 -13.33 11.81
CA PHE A 232 1.13 -12.78 10.46
C PHE A 232 1.57 -13.72 9.35
N GLY A 233 2.54 -14.60 9.62
CA GLY A 233 3.06 -15.53 8.61
C GLY A 233 2.01 -16.40 7.93
N PRO A 234 1.08 -17.04 8.67
CA PRO A 234 -0.02 -17.79 8.06
C PRO A 234 -0.90 -16.96 7.14
N VAL A 235 -1.18 -15.70 7.49
CA VAL A 235 -2.00 -14.79 6.67
C VAL A 235 -1.31 -14.48 5.35
N PHE A 236 0.01 -14.22 5.37
CA PHE A 236 0.79 -14.04 4.14
C PHE A 236 0.85 -15.31 3.30
N ARG A 237 1.04 -16.48 3.94
CA ARG A 237 1.09 -17.74 3.22
C ARG A 237 -0.21 -18.07 2.49
N ASP A 238 -1.36 -17.76 3.07
CA ASP A 238 -2.65 -18.26 2.58
C ASP A 238 -3.56 -17.18 1.96
N GLN A 239 -3.49 -15.93 2.43
CA GLN A 239 -4.49 -14.90 2.12
C GLN A 239 -3.93 -13.66 1.40
N ILE A 240 -2.61 -13.45 1.34
CA ILE A 240 -2.02 -12.24 0.75
C ILE A 240 -1.22 -12.58 -0.51
N ARG A 241 -1.48 -11.83 -1.61
CA ARG A 241 -0.80 -11.95 -2.90
C ARG A 241 -0.22 -10.59 -3.27
N ILE A 242 1.09 -10.56 -3.52
CA ILE A 242 1.82 -9.34 -3.86
C ILE A 242 2.60 -9.55 -5.16
N VAL A 243 2.48 -8.60 -6.08
CA VAL A 243 3.31 -8.52 -7.29
C VAL A 243 3.94 -7.13 -7.36
N ALA A 244 5.24 -7.06 -7.52
CA ALA A 244 5.96 -5.82 -7.81
C ALA A 244 6.83 -6.01 -9.05
N GLY A 245 7.30 -4.92 -9.66
CA GLY A 245 8.25 -4.99 -10.76
C GLY A 245 9.67 -4.72 -10.30
N ASP A 246 10.69 -5.40 -10.84
CA ASP A 246 12.10 -5.18 -10.48
C ASP A 246 12.63 -3.79 -10.88
N SER A 247 11.98 -3.19 -11.87
CA SER A 247 12.26 -1.85 -12.36
C SER A 247 11.33 -0.77 -11.80
N ASP A 248 10.68 -1.05 -10.66
CA ASP A 248 9.76 -0.14 -9.98
C ASP A 248 10.30 1.29 -9.89
N ASN A 249 9.48 2.25 -10.29
CA ASN A 249 9.88 3.64 -10.43
C ASN A 249 10.22 4.32 -9.09
N PHE A 250 9.70 3.79 -7.98
CA PHE A 250 9.86 4.35 -6.63
C PHE A 250 10.72 3.45 -5.72
N TRP A 251 11.33 2.39 -6.27
CA TRP A 251 12.09 1.37 -5.52
C TRP A 251 11.25 0.58 -4.50
N PHE A 252 9.92 0.58 -4.60
CA PHE A 252 9.06 -0.17 -3.69
C PHE A 252 9.31 -1.68 -3.75
N ASN A 253 9.75 -2.19 -4.92
CA ASN A 253 10.18 -3.57 -5.06
C ASN A 253 11.23 -4.01 -4.04
N LYS A 254 12.09 -3.10 -3.56
CA LYS A 254 13.13 -3.46 -2.58
C LYS A 254 12.54 -3.93 -1.26
N GLY A 255 11.50 -3.27 -0.76
CA GLY A 255 10.75 -3.72 0.41
C GLY A 255 10.05 -5.06 0.17
N VAL A 256 9.46 -5.26 -1.02
CA VAL A 256 8.81 -6.51 -1.41
C VAL A 256 9.81 -7.67 -1.50
N GLU A 257 11.00 -7.45 -2.10
CA GLU A 257 12.10 -8.43 -2.14
C GLU A 257 12.54 -8.87 -0.74
N MET A 258 12.65 -7.90 0.19
CA MET A 258 13.03 -8.18 1.58
C MET A 258 11.94 -8.95 2.33
N LEU A 259 10.67 -8.56 2.17
CA LEU A 259 9.53 -9.27 2.74
C LEU A 259 9.44 -10.72 2.23
N ALA A 260 9.60 -10.93 0.92
CA ALA A 260 9.61 -12.26 0.33
C ALA A 260 10.70 -13.16 0.94
N LYS A 261 11.91 -12.62 1.12
CA LYS A 261 13.02 -13.32 1.76
C LYS A 261 12.76 -13.63 3.23
N ASP A 262 12.17 -12.70 3.97
CA ASP A 262 11.82 -12.89 5.38
C ASP A 262 10.76 -14.00 5.51
N LEU A 263 9.69 -13.99 4.70
CA LEU A 263 8.67 -15.04 4.68
C LEU A 263 9.24 -16.42 4.33
N GLN A 264 10.15 -16.48 3.35
CA GLN A 264 10.84 -17.72 2.98
C GLN A 264 11.69 -18.23 4.15
N THR A 265 12.44 -17.37 4.81
CA THR A 265 13.30 -17.72 5.93
C THR A 265 12.49 -18.22 7.14
N LEU A 266 11.32 -17.65 7.36
CA LEU A 266 10.39 -18.02 8.43
C LEU A 266 9.52 -19.24 8.09
N GLY A 267 9.57 -19.73 6.84
CA GLY A 267 8.82 -20.93 6.41
C GLY A 267 7.35 -20.67 6.03
N TYR A 268 6.98 -19.42 5.75
CA TYR A 268 5.61 -19.03 5.37
C TYR A 268 5.47 -18.84 3.86
N THR A 269 5.79 -19.88 3.10
CA THR A 269 5.62 -19.95 1.64
C THR A 269 4.88 -21.22 1.24
N GLY A 270 4.44 -21.33 -0.02
CA GLY A 270 3.84 -22.55 -0.57
C GLY A 270 2.36 -22.76 -0.26
N GLY A 271 1.65 -21.75 0.22
CA GLY A 271 0.19 -21.70 0.31
C GLY A 271 -0.46 -21.07 -0.93
N ALA A 272 -1.66 -20.54 -0.75
CA ALA A 272 -2.39 -19.81 -1.81
C ALA A 272 -1.90 -18.36 -1.99
N GLY A 273 -1.18 -17.81 -1.00
CA GLY A 273 -0.53 -16.51 -1.08
C GLY A 273 0.82 -16.59 -1.81
N TYR A 274 1.24 -15.44 -2.33
CA TYR A 274 2.55 -15.28 -2.97
C TYR A 274 3.08 -13.85 -2.84
N VAL A 275 4.40 -13.71 -2.87
CA VAL A 275 5.10 -12.43 -2.94
C VAL A 275 6.15 -12.54 -4.04
N GLU A 276 5.92 -11.85 -5.16
CA GLU A 276 6.68 -12.01 -6.39
C GLU A 276 7.19 -10.67 -6.94
N VAL A 277 8.36 -10.72 -7.56
CA VAL A 277 8.92 -9.57 -8.27
C VAL A 277 9.13 -9.95 -9.74
N GLU A 278 8.37 -9.30 -10.61
CA GLU A 278 8.36 -9.54 -12.05
C GLU A 278 9.57 -8.86 -12.72
N PRO A 279 10.32 -9.58 -13.57
CA PRO A 279 11.46 -9.00 -14.26
C PRO A 279 11.02 -7.99 -15.33
N GLU A 280 11.89 -7.01 -15.61
CA GLU A 280 11.70 -5.98 -16.63
C GLU A 280 10.33 -5.31 -16.55
N THR A 281 9.88 -5.01 -15.32
CA THR A 281 8.55 -4.50 -15.04
C THR A 281 8.65 -3.29 -14.14
N ASP A 282 8.05 -2.18 -14.55
CA ASP A 282 7.97 -0.96 -13.75
C ASP A 282 6.73 -0.96 -12.83
N PHE A 283 6.57 0.12 -12.07
CA PHE A 283 5.48 0.31 -11.11
C PHE A 283 4.09 0.11 -11.74
N GLY A 284 3.80 0.81 -12.84
CA GLY A 284 2.49 0.73 -13.49
C GLY A 284 2.30 -0.55 -14.30
N ALA A 285 3.38 -1.07 -14.90
CA ALA A 285 3.31 -2.31 -15.68
C ALA A 285 3.03 -3.53 -14.79
N ALA A 286 3.47 -3.55 -13.53
CA ALA A 286 3.19 -4.62 -12.59
C ALA A 286 1.68 -4.78 -12.36
N GLU A 287 0.94 -3.68 -12.23
CA GLU A 287 -0.52 -3.69 -12.14
C GLU A 287 -1.16 -4.30 -13.38
N ILE A 288 -0.77 -3.81 -14.57
CA ILE A 288 -1.37 -4.24 -15.84
C ILE A 288 -1.11 -5.73 -16.09
N LYS A 289 0.12 -6.19 -15.91
CA LYS A 289 0.52 -7.59 -16.16
C LYS A 289 -0.13 -8.56 -15.16
N SER A 290 -0.24 -8.20 -13.89
CA SER A 290 -0.76 -9.09 -12.86
C SER A 290 -2.29 -9.10 -12.75
N ARG A 291 -2.97 -8.07 -13.25
CA ARG A 291 -4.41 -7.85 -13.06
C ARG A 291 -5.26 -9.07 -13.41
N GLN A 292 -5.09 -9.62 -14.61
CA GLN A 292 -5.90 -10.76 -15.06
C GLN A 292 -5.71 -12.00 -14.16
N ARG A 293 -4.49 -12.27 -13.73
CA ARG A 293 -4.19 -13.35 -12.77
C ARG A 293 -4.86 -13.09 -11.43
N MET A 294 -4.75 -11.87 -10.92
CA MET A 294 -5.37 -11.48 -9.65
C MET A 294 -6.89 -11.62 -9.68
N LEU A 295 -7.54 -11.16 -10.75
CA LEU A 295 -8.99 -11.31 -10.92
C LEU A 295 -9.42 -12.79 -11.03
N ASN A 296 -8.64 -13.63 -11.72
CA ASN A 296 -8.86 -15.07 -11.76
C ASN A 296 -8.71 -15.71 -10.38
N ASP A 297 -7.72 -15.30 -9.61
CA ASP A 297 -7.50 -15.80 -8.25
C ASP A 297 -8.64 -15.39 -7.32
N MET A 298 -9.10 -14.14 -7.41
CA MET A 298 -10.26 -13.65 -6.66
C MET A 298 -11.52 -14.43 -7.01
N ARG A 299 -11.79 -14.66 -8.29
CA ARG A 299 -12.94 -15.47 -8.72
C ARG A 299 -12.87 -16.88 -8.15
N ARG A 300 -11.71 -17.55 -8.24
CA ARG A 300 -11.51 -18.88 -7.64
C ARG A 300 -11.74 -18.89 -6.12
N THR A 301 -11.37 -17.83 -5.44
CA THR A 301 -11.65 -17.69 -3.99
C THR A 301 -13.15 -17.68 -3.73
N LEU A 302 -13.91 -16.92 -4.51
CA LEU A 302 -15.38 -16.88 -4.42
C LEU A 302 -16.03 -18.22 -4.80
N GLU A 303 -15.54 -18.89 -5.83
CA GLU A 303 -16.02 -20.22 -6.27
C GLU A 303 -15.77 -21.28 -5.18
N ASN A 304 -14.58 -21.31 -4.59
CA ASN A 304 -14.23 -22.23 -3.51
C ASN A 304 -15.09 -22.02 -2.24
N ALA A 305 -15.52 -20.78 -2.01
CA ALA A 305 -16.45 -20.42 -0.94
C ALA A 305 -17.92 -20.69 -1.29
N GLY A 306 -18.22 -21.14 -2.53
CA GLY A 306 -19.59 -21.38 -2.99
C GLY A 306 -20.43 -20.12 -3.18
N LEU A 307 -19.80 -18.96 -3.36
CA LEU A 307 -20.46 -17.66 -3.48
C LEU A 307 -20.80 -17.29 -4.91
N VAL A 308 -20.12 -17.88 -5.88
CA VAL A 308 -20.40 -17.74 -7.32
C VAL A 308 -20.37 -19.12 -7.99
N GLY A 309 -21.05 -19.22 -9.16
CA GLY A 309 -21.05 -20.49 -9.90
C GLY A 309 -19.67 -20.75 -10.53
N GLY A 310 -19.18 -22.00 -10.38
CA GLY A 310 -18.06 -22.48 -11.19
C GLY A 310 -18.52 -22.77 -12.62
N ASP A 311 -17.66 -22.55 -13.62
CA ASP A 311 -17.91 -22.87 -15.04
C ASP A 311 -18.03 -24.37 -15.27
#